data_0a264c2cce32d81a3f34a5f79341c8e6
#
_entry.id   0a264c2cce32d81a3f34a5f79341c8e6
#
_cell.length_a   1.000
_cell.length_b   1.000
_cell.length_c   1.000
_cell.angle_alpha   90.00
_cell.angle_beta   90.00
_cell.angle_gamma   90.00
#
_symmetry.space_group_name_H-M   'P 1'
#
loop_
_entity.id
_entity.type
_entity.pdbx_description
1 polymer ?
#
loop_
_entity_poly.entity_id
_entity_poly.type
_entity_poly.pdbx_seq_one_letter_code
_entity_poly.pdbx_strand_id
1 'polypeptide(L)'
;VLGHPEAWLKRKLTLYKRYSIQPYLDHGFFLRAYRKGVVDEAIEAAANLGFSVMEFMNTFDDVPNWQLKNWRQRAIDCGMDLIYEHHPESGWRKVERAIASNAKEIISSAEPFLEHGAFTVLIDHEEIELQAEGAKEVLSEVIEYFGSDRMAFEVTSPKEAEMTWYSNIIDYFQLFGNDCNITNIMPSQVMLIDPLRSGDRPADILFERYPELSQLKNK
;
A
#
# COMPACT_ATOMS: atom_id res chain seq x y z
N VAL A 1 19.20 -4.37 -9.50
CA VAL A 1 18.28 -4.16 -8.38
C VAL A 1 16.86 -4.54 -8.77
N LEU A 2 16.37 -4.13 -9.94
CA LEU A 2 14.98 -4.36 -10.39
C LEU A 2 14.64 -5.82 -10.71
N GLY A 3 15.61 -6.73 -10.86
CA GLY A 3 15.37 -8.17 -11.02
C GLY A 3 14.81 -8.62 -12.36
N HIS A 4 14.47 -7.71 -13.27
CA HIS A 4 13.92 -7.97 -14.59
C HIS A 4 14.77 -7.37 -15.70
N PRO A 5 14.77 -7.95 -16.94
CA PRO A 5 15.44 -7.34 -18.07
C PRO A 5 14.90 -5.94 -18.38
N GLU A 6 15.78 -5.00 -18.64
CA GLU A 6 15.43 -3.59 -18.88
C GLU A 6 14.41 -3.43 -20.04
N ALA A 7 14.61 -4.17 -21.13
CA ALA A 7 13.68 -4.13 -22.27
C ALA A 7 12.26 -4.57 -21.91
N TRP A 8 12.11 -5.51 -20.99
CA TRP A 8 10.81 -5.95 -20.48
C TRP A 8 10.17 -4.85 -19.63
N LEU A 9 10.93 -4.25 -18.70
CA LEU A 9 10.46 -3.13 -17.87
C LEU A 9 10.00 -1.97 -18.74
N LYS A 10 10.80 -1.55 -19.70
CA LYS A 10 10.44 -0.45 -20.62
C LYS A 10 9.12 -0.71 -21.35
N ARG A 11 8.90 -1.93 -21.85
CA ARG A 11 7.62 -2.29 -22.49
C ARG A 11 6.44 -2.21 -21.51
N LYS A 12 6.60 -2.75 -20.29
CA LYS A 12 5.58 -2.70 -19.24
C LYS A 12 5.24 -1.27 -18.84
N LEU A 13 6.24 -0.43 -18.59
CA LEU A 13 6.07 0.97 -18.22
C LEU A 13 5.42 1.79 -19.35
N THR A 14 5.77 1.52 -20.60
CA THR A 14 5.11 2.12 -21.77
C THR A 14 3.62 1.77 -21.80
N LEU A 15 3.28 0.51 -21.50
CA LEU A 15 1.89 0.07 -21.42
C LEU A 15 1.15 0.79 -20.29
N TYR A 16 1.72 0.88 -19.10
CA TYR A 16 1.14 1.58 -17.97
C TYR A 16 0.86 3.05 -18.30
N LYS A 17 1.84 3.75 -18.89
CA LYS A 17 1.69 5.14 -19.33
C LYS A 17 0.55 5.31 -20.32
N ARG A 18 0.38 4.36 -21.26
CA ARG A 18 -0.72 4.40 -22.25
C ARG A 18 -2.11 4.35 -21.60
N TYR A 19 -2.23 3.69 -20.46
CA TYR A 19 -3.49 3.57 -19.72
C TYR A 19 -3.56 4.49 -18.50
N SER A 20 -2.70 5.50 -18.40
CA SER A 20 -2.62 6.44 -17.26
C SER A 20 -2.44 5.76 -15.91
N ILE A 21 -1.75 4.61 -15.91
CA ILE A 21 -1.38 3.90 -14.68
C ILE A 21 -0.01 4.40 -14.23
N GLN A 22 0.09 4.90 -13.01
CA GLN A 22 1.35 5.31 -12.41
C GLN A 22 2.10 4.08 -11.86
N PRO A 23 3.26 3.73 -12.42
CA PRO A 23 4.08 2.65 -11.90
C PRO A 23 4.84 3.12 -10.67
N TYR A 24 4.75 2.39 -9.57
CA TYR A 24 5.52 2.69 -8.38
C TYR A 24 6.50 1.57 -8.01
N LEU A 25 7.47 1.91 -7.18
CA LEU A 25 8.45 1.02 -6.61
C LEU A 25 8.17 0.86 -5.13
N ASP A 26 7.99 -0.38 -4.70
CA ASP A 26 7.78 -0.76 -3.32
C ASP A 26 9.05 -0.61 -2.45
N HIS A 27 8.89 -0.66 -1.15
CA HIS A 27 10.00 -0.62 -0.19
C HIS A 27 11.00 -1.76 -0.41
N GLY A 28 10.61 -2.88 -0.96
CA GLY A 28 11.51 -4.00 -1.28
C GLY A 28 12.55 -3.65 -2.36
N PHE A 29 12.22 -2.73 -3.28
CA PHE A 29 13.21 -2.15 -4.19
C PHE A 29 14.24 -1.33 -3.41
N PHE A 30 13.78 -0.44 -2.55
CA PHE A 30 14.61 0.41 -1.72
C PHE A 30 15.54 -0.42 -0.82
N LEU A 31 15.02 -1.44 -0.15
CA LEU A 31 15.78 -2.36 0.69
C LEU A 31 16.90 -3.05 -0.08
N ARG A 32 16.65 -3.50 -1.31
CA ARG A 32 17.68 -4.12 -2.15
C ARG A 32 18.75 -3.13 -2.58
N ALA A 33 18.39 -1.89 -2.89
CA ALA A 33 19.34 -0.83 -3.23
C ALA A 33 20.21 -0.45 -2.03
N TYR A 34 19.61 -0.31 -0.86
CA TYR A 34 20.29 -0.01 0.40
C TYR A 34 21.33 -1.07 0.75
N ARG A 35 20.97 -2.35 0.74
CA ARG A 35 21.90 -3.46 1.02
C ARG A 35 23.08 -3.54 0.06
N LYS A 36 22.95 -2.94 -1.12
CA LYS A 36 24.01 -2.85 -2.12
C LYS A 36 24.78 -1.54 -2.07
N GLY A 37 24.38 -0.58 -1.23
CA GLY A 37 25.00 0.74 -1.13
C GLY A 37 24.85 1.61 -2.39
N VAL A 38 23.74 1.44 -3.14
CA VAL A 38 23.49 2.08 -4.44
C VAL A 38 22.11 2.75 -4.52
N VAL A 39 21.66 3.37 -3.41
CA VAL A 39 20.30 3.94 -3.35
C VAL A 39 20.14 5.10 -4.31
N ASP A 40 21.10 6.04 -4.34
CA ASP A 40 21.02 7.23 -5.18
C ASP A 40 20.98 6.85 -6.67
N GLU A 41 21.88 5.96 -7.11
CA GLU A 41 21.94 5.46 -8.48
C GLU A 41 20.66 4.64 -8.83
N ALA A 42 20.11 3.93 -7.87
CA ALA A 42 18.90 3.14 -8.07
C ALA A 42 17.66 4.04 -8.26
N ILE A 43 17.55 5.13 -7.50
CA ILE A 43 16.48 6.14 -7.66
C ILE A 43 16.57 6.77 -9.05
N GLU A 44 17.74 7.24 -9.45
CA GLU A 44 17.98 7.83 -10.77
C GLU A 44 17.66 6.86 -11.92
N ALA A 45 18.14 5.63 -11.80
CA ALA A 45 17.88 4.60 -12.80
C ALA A 45 16.40 4.25 -12.92
N ALA A 46 15.67 4.23 -11.80
CA ALA A 46 14.24 3.99 -11.79
C ALA A 46 13.45 5.11 -12.47
N ALA A 47 13.76 6.38 -12.14
CA ALA A 47 13.16 7.54 -12.78
C ALA A 47 13.44 7.56 -14.29
N ASN A 48 14.69 7.31 -14.70
CA ASN A 48 15.09 7.24 -16.12
C ASN A 48 14.40 6.08 -16.89
N LEU A 49 14.03 5.01 -16.20
CA LEU A 49 13.22 3.92 -16.79
C LEU A 49 11.76 4.29 -16.98
N GLY A 50 11.27 5.30 -16.24
CA GLY A 50 9.89 5.78 -16.33
C GLY A 50 9.00 5.38 -15.15
N PHE A 51 9.58 4.96 -14.01
CA PHE A 51 8.83 4.91 -12.75
C PHE A 51 8.53 6.34 -12.29
N SER A 52 7.32 6.56 -11.85
CA SER A 52 6.84 7.90 -11.48
C SER A 52 6.52 8.06 -9.99
N VAL A 53 6.53 6.98 -9.24
CA VAL A 53 6.20 6.97 -7.80
C VAL A 53 7.15 6.05 -7.06
N MET A 54 7.51 6.44 -5.84
CA MET A 54 8.35 5.66 -4.95
C MET A 54 7.74 5.62 -3.55
N GLU A 55 7.70 4.43 -2.96
CA GLU A 55 7.23 4.20 -1.62
C GLU A 55 8.37 4.35 -0.61
N PHE A 56 8.12 5.08 0.44
CA PHE A 56 9.02 5.28 1.56
C PHE A 56 8.34 5.00 2.88
N MET A 57 9.11 4.45 3.81
CA MET A 57 8.72 4.16 5.18
C MET A 57 9.24 5.25 6.14
N ASN A 58 8.61 5.37 7.31
CA ASN A 58 9.09 6.24 8.39
C ASN A 58 10.34 5.69 9.10
N THR A 59 10.45 4.37 9.17
CA THR A 59 11.59 3.66 9.78
C THR A 59 12.17 2.66 8.81
N PHE A 60 13.47 2.44 8.88
CA PHE A 60 14.14 1.49 8.02
C PHE A 60 15.43 0.99 8.67
N ASP A 61 15.36 -0.17 9.33
CA ASP A 61 16.50 -0.79 10.02
C ASP A 61 17.36 0.22 10.80
N ASP A 62 18.66 0.31 10.49
CA ASP A 62 19.62 1.22 11.13
C ASP A 62 19.83 2.53 10.36
N VAL A 63 18.95 2.86 9.41
CA VAL A 63 19.10 4.05 8.58
C VAL A 63 18.70 5.30 9.37
N PRO A 64 19.59 6.28 9.54
CA PRO A 64 19.25 7.52 10.22
C PRO A 64 18.17 8.30 9.46
N ASN A 65 17.26 8.94 10.19
CA ASN A 65 16.15 9.72 9.60
C ASN A 65 16.62 10.80 8.61
N TRP A 66 17.77 11.43 8.85
CA TRP A 66 18.33 12.41 7.91
C TRP A 66 18.68 11.79 6.55
N GLN A 67 19.13 10.55 6.55
CA GLN A 67 19.46 9.83 5.30
C GLN A 67 18.18 9.46 4.55
N LEU A 68 17.14 8.98 5.24
CA LEU A 68 15.82 8.73 4.64
C LEU A 68 15.25 10.00 4.01
N LYS A 69 15.37 11.14 4.73
CA LYS A 69 14.96 12.45 4.19
C LYS A 69 15.71 12.83 2.92
N ASN A 70 17.03 12.63 2.88
CA ASN A 70 17.84 12.92 1.68
C ASN A 70 17.41 12.07 0.49
N TRP A 71 17.12 10.78 0.68
CA TRP A 71 16.69 9.91 -0.40
C TRP A 71 15.27 10.24 -0.89
N ARG A 72 14.38 10.64 0.01
CA ARG A 72 13.05 11.17 -0.40
C ARG A 72 13.20 12.42 -1.27
N GLN A 73 14.05 13.37 -0.82
CA GLN A 73 14.33 14.57 -1.62
C GLN A 73 14.92 14.20 -2.97
N ARG A 74 15.85 13.22 -3.01
CA ARG A 74 16.41 12.73 -4.27
C ARG A 74 15.36 12.17 -5.22
N ALA A 75 14.38 11.41 -4.72
CA ALA A 75 13.29 10.91 -5.54
C ALA A 75 12.44 12.06 -6.11
N ILE A 76 12.12 13.07 -5.29
CA ILE A 76 11.40 14.28 -5.72
C ILE A 76 12.21 15.03 -6.80
N ASP A 77 13.51 15.23 -6.60
CA ASP A 77 14.40 15.91 -7.56
C ASP A 77 14.49 15.16 -8.91
N CYS A 78 14.29 13.85 -8.88
CA CYS A 78 14.15 13.01 -10.08
C CYS A 78 12.73 13.02 -10.68
N GLY A 79 11.81 13.83 -10.16
CA GLY A 79 10.44 13.98 -10.66
C GLY A 79 9.49 12.83 -10.26
N MET A 80 9.79 12.13 -9.18
CA MET A 80 8.92 11.06 -8.65
C MET A 80 8.01 11.60 -7.55
N ASP A 81 6.75 11.17 -7.58
CA ASP A 81 5.83 11.34 -6.46
C ASP A 81 6.13 10.31 -5.35
N LEU A 82 5.63 10.58 -4.13
CA LEU A 82 5.90 9.73 -2.99
C LEU A 82 4.62 9.09 -2.44
N ILE A 83 4.74 7.82 -2.04
CA ILE A 83 3.80 7.13 -1.15
C ILE A 83 4.51 6.99 0.20
N TYR A 84 3.80 7.27 1.28
CA TYR A 84 4.26 6.99 2.63
C TYR A 84 3.63 5.68 3.11
N GLU A 85 4.46 4.71 3.48
CA GLU A 85 4.05 3.48 4.15
C GLU A 85 4.36 3.60 5.63
N HIS A 86 3.32 3.45 6.46
CA HIS A 86 3.47 3.49 7.91
C HIS A 86 4.05 2.18 8.43
N HIS A 87 5.02 2.31 9.34
CA HIS A 87 5.50 1.20 10.16
C HIS A 87 5.56 1.64 11.62
N PRO A 88 5.20 0.75 12.57
CA PRO A 88 5.32 1.03 14.00
C PRO A 88 6.78 1.36 14.37
N GLU A 89 6.98 2.25 15.32
CA GLU A 89 8.32 2.57 15.84
C GLU A 89 9.06 1.35 16.38
N SER A 90 8.33 0.32 16.84
CA SER A 90 8.89 -0.97 17.27
C SER A 90 9.48 -1.81 16.14
N GLY A 91 9.28 -1.40 14.88
CA GLY A 91 9.66 -2.10 13.67
C GLY A 91 8.67 -3.21 13.28
N TRP A 92 8.31 -3.26 12.02
CA TRP A 92 7.28 -4.15 11.45
C TRP A 92 7.49 -5.65 11.69
N ARG A 93 8.71 -6.11 11.93
CA ARG A 93 9.03 -7.54 12.19
C ARG A 93 8.85 -7.97 13.65
N LYS A 94 8.48 -7.05 14.54
CA LYS A 94 8.39 -7.34 16.00
C LYS A 94 6.97 -7.24 16.52
N VAL A 95 5.98 -7.10 15.65
CA VAL A 95 4.61 -6.87 16.08
C VAL A 95 3.93 -8.22 16.35
N GLU A 96 3.75 -8.52 17.62
CA GLU A 96 2.90 -9.62 18.12
C GLU A 96 1.49 -9.13 18.47
N ARG A 97 1.10 -7.93 18.04
CA ARG A 97 -0.16 -7.30 18.40
C ARG A 97 -1.01 -7.09 17.15
N ALA A 98 -2.28 -7.41 17.24
CA ALA A 98 -3.26 -7.19 16.20
C ALA A 98 -3.48 -5.71 15.83
N ILE A 99 -3.07 -4.77 16.71
CA ILE A 99 -2.99 -3.34 16.47
C ILE A 99 -1.61 -2.87 16.95
N ALA A 100 -0.75 -2.58 16.01
CA ALA A 100 0.64 -2.21 16.27
C ALA A 100 0.82 -0.73 16.57
N SER A 101 -0.02 0.13 15.98
CA SER A 101 0.04 1.59 16.11
C SER A 101 -1.33 2.17 16.45
N ASN A 102 -1.35 3.22 17.27
CA ASN A 102 -2.55 4.02 17.50
C ASN A 102 -2.67 5.16 16.46
N ALA A 103 -3.84 5.78 16.35
CA ALA A 103 -4.09 6.83 15.37
C ALA A 103 -3.11 8.01 15.47
N LYS A 104 -2.78 8.44 16.70
CA LYS A 104 -1.85 9.55 16.93
C LYS A 104 -0.44 9.22 16.42
N GLU A 105 0.03 8.00 16.60
CA GLU A 105 1.32 7.53 16.09
C GLU A 105 1.34 7.56 14.55
N ILE A 106 0.31 7.02 13.91
CA ILE A 106 0.17 7.02 12.46
C ILE A 106 0.15 8.46 11.93
N ILE A 107 -0.68 9.33 12.50
CA ILE A 107 -0.82 10.72 12.08
C ILE A 107 0.52 11.46 12.21
N SER A 108 1.14 11.41 13.39
CA SER A 108 2.40 12.14 13.65
C SER A 108 3.56 11.65 12.80
N SER A 109 3.57 10.38 12.40
CA SER A 109 4.60 9.83 11.52
C SER A 109 4.34 10.14 10.04
N ALA A 110 3.08 10.25 9.62
CA ALA A 110 2.70 10.55 8.24
C ALA A 110 2.82 12.03 7.86
N GLU A 111 2.50 12.95 8.80
CA GLU A 111 2.51 14.41 8.54
C GLU A 111 3.80 14.90 7.86
N PRO A 112 5.02 14.57 8.35
CA PRO A 112 6.25 15.05 7.73
C PRO A 112 6.43 14.53 6.29
N PHE A 113 5.84 13.41 5.91
CA PHE A 113 5.90 12.89 4.55
C PHE A 113 4.90 13.60 3.64
N LEU A 114 3.70 13.86 4.12
CA LEU A 114 2.68 14.62 3.39
C LEU A 114 3.13 16.07 3.15
N GLU A 115 3.77 16.70 4.12
CA GLU A 115 4.39 18.02 3.97
C GLU A 115 5.51 18.05 2.94
N HIS A 116 6.20 16.91 2.71
CA HIS A 116 7.25 16.75 1.70
C HIS A 116 6.77 16.12 0.39
N GLY A 117 5.45 16.15 0.13
CA GLY A 117 4.90 15.78 -1.17
C GLY A 117 4.45 14.33 -1.32
N ALA A 118 4.38 13.53 -0.24
CA ALA A 118 3.67 12.26 -0.31
C ALA A 118 2.17 12.51 -0.50
N PHE A 119 1.56 11.77 -1.42
CA PHE A 119 0.14 11.95 -1.73
C PHE A 119 -0.77 10.89 -1.11
N THR A 120 -0.19 9.80 -0.59
CA THR A 120 -0.92 8.68 0.00
C THR A 120 -0.22 8.18 1.26
N VAL A 121 -1.00 7.83 2.27
CA VAL A 121 -0.60 7.09 3.46
C VAL A 121 -1.06 5.65 3.30
N LEU A 122 -0.13 4.73 3.26
CA LEU A 122 -0.36 3.30 3.15
C LEU A 122 -0.30 2.65 4.54
N ILE A 123 -1.29 1.86 4.88
CA ILE A 123 -1.37 1.07 6.12
C ILE A 123 -1.36 -0.42 5.74
N ASP A 124 -0.40 -1.16 6.29
CA ASP A 124 -0.29 -2.59 6.11
C ASP A 124 -1.29 -3.33 7.03
N HIS A 125 -1.94 -4.36 6.50
CA HIS A 125 -2.83 -5.23 7.27
C HIS A 125 -2.11 -5.99 8.39
N GLU A 126 -0.80 -6.23 8.25
CA GLU A 126 0.01 -6.85 9.30
C GLU A 126 0.20 -5.93 10.52
N GLU A 127 -0.02 -4.62 10.35
CA GLU A 127 0.10 -3.63 11.42
C GLU A 127 -1.22 -3.36 12.13
N ILE A 128 -2.33 -3.43 11.40
CA ILE A 128 -3.68 -3.28 11.95
C ILE A 128 -4.57 -4.35 11.35
N GLU A 129 -4.77 -5.43 12.09
CA GLU A 129 -5.76 -6.45 11.76
C GLU A 129 -7.16 -5.87 11.89
N LEU A 130 -7.86 -5.69 10.79
CA LEU A 130 -9.17 -5.03 10.74
C LEU A 130 -10.22 -5.68 11.65
N GLN A 131 -10.08 -6.97 11.96
CA GLN A 131 -10.97 -7.72 12.85
C GLN A 131 -10.64 -7.56 14.33
N ALA A 132 -9.51 -6.92 14.67
CA ALA A 132 -9.13 -6.69 16.04
C ALA A 132 -10.02 -5.64 16.72
N GLU A 133 -10.28 -5.83 18.01
CA GLU A 133 -11.01 -4.85 18.83
C GLU A 133 -10.29 -3.50 18.82
N GLY A 134 -10.99 -2.42 18.44
CA GLY A 134 -10.44 -1.06 18.35
C GLY A 134 -9.76 -0.71 17.01
N ALA A 135 -9.58 -1.66 16.08
CA ALA A 135 -8.93 -1.39 14.80
C ALA A 135 -9.72 -0.38 13.96
N LYS A 136 -11.04 -0.54 13.95
CA LYS A 136 -11.94 0.35 13.20
C LYS A 136 -11.91 1.78 13.71
N GLU A 137 -11.85 1.96 15.02
CA GLU A 137 -11.75 3.25 15.69
C GLU A 137 -10.45 3.95 15.32
N VAL A 138 -9.32 3.22 15.37
CA VAL A 138 -7.99 3.76 14.98
C VAL A 138 -8.01 4.20 13.52
N LEU A 139 -8.46 3.33 12.61
CA LEU A 139 -8.46 3.65 11.18
C LEU A 139 -9.47 4.76 10.84
N SER A 140 -10.62 4.80 11.51
CA SER A 140 -11.60 5.87 11.31
C SER A 140 -11.05 7.24 11.74
N GLU A 141 -10.33 7.32 12.86
CA GLU A 141 -9.69 8.55 13.32
C GLU A 141 -8.62 9.03 12.33
N VAL A 142 -7.80 8.12 11.80
CA VAL A 142 -6.79 8.44 10.78
C VAL A 142 -7.42 8.93 9.47
N ILE A 143 -8.52 8.29 9.04
CA ILE A 143 -9.26 8.68 7.83
C ILE A 143 -9.94 10.03 8.02
N GLU A 144 -10.54 10.30 9.20
CA GLU A 144 -11.15 11.59 9.52
C GLU A 144 -10.09 12.71 9.45
N TYR A 145 -8.85 12.42 9.84
CA TYR A 145 -7.77 13.39 9.84
C TYR A 145 -7.23 13.69 8.42
N PHE A 146 -6.92 12.65 7.63
CA PHE A 146 -6.27 12.81 6.32
C PHE A 146 -7.24 12.89 5.14
N GLY A 147 -8.44 12.34 5.27
CA GLY A 147 -9.38 12.08 4.18
C GLY A 147 -9.15 10.69 3.55
N SER A 148 -10.24 10.04 3.15
CA SER A 148 -10.20 8.69 2.55
C SER A 148 -9.45 8.62 1.22
N ASP A 149 -9.41 9.71 0.47
CA ASP A 149 -8.70 9.86 -0.80
C ASP A 149 -7.17 9.79 -0.65
N ARG A 150 -6.66 10.12 0.54
CA ARG A 150 -5.23 10.03 0.87
C ARG A 150 -4.82 8.74 1.56
N MET A 151 -5.77 7.86 1.87
CA MET A 151 -5.47 6.59 2.53
C MET A 151 -5.47 5.45 1.53
N ALA A 152 -4.57 4.49 1.73
CA ALA A 152 -4.57 3.21 1.02
C ALA A 152 -4.33 2.09 2.02
N PHE A 153 -5.00 0.96 1.79
CA PHE A 153 -4.93 -0.19 2.69
C PHE A 153 -4.34 -1.39 1.96
N GLU A 154 -3.29 -1.95 2.53
CA GLU A 154 -2.80 -3.24 2.08
C GLU A 154 -3.76 -4.33 2.52
N VAL A 155 -4.19 -5.15 1.57
CA VAL A 155 -4.96 -6.34 1.88
C VAL A 155 -4.03 -7.55 1.98
N THR A 156 -4.44 -8.52 2.78
CA THR A 156 -3.70 -9.76 3.04
C THR A 156 -3.10 -10.35 1.75
N SER A 157 -1.86 -10.81 1.83
CA SER A 157 -1.20 -11.45 0.70
C SER A 157 -1.98 -12.67 0.18
N PRO A 158 -2.02 -12.92 -1.15
CA PRO A 158 -2.67 -14.09 -1.73
C PRO A 158 -2.09 -15.44 -1.29
N LYS A 159 -1.02 -15.46 -0.49
CA LYS A 159 -0.48 -16.67 0.14
C LYS A 159 -1.34 -17.20 1.28
N GLU A 160 -2.19 -16.35 1.85
CA GLU A 160 -3.19 -16.76 2.82
C GLU A 160 -4.42 -17.28 2.10
N ALA A 161 -5.34 -17.91 2.84
CA ALA A 161 -6.53 -18.47 2.24
C ALA A 161 -7.26 -17.39 1.41
N GLU A 162 -7.57 -17.69 0.15
CA GLU A 162 -8.26 -16.79 -0.80
C GLU A 162 -9.50 -16.14 -0.18
N MET A 163 -10.15 -16.84 0.75
CA MET A 163 -11.29 -16.38 1.52
C MET A 163 -11.01 -15.20 2.45
N THR A 164 -9.87 -15.23 3.16
CA THR A 164 -9.47 -14.15 4.06
C THR A 164 -9.25 -12.87 3.27
N TRP A 165 -8.65 -12.99 2.08
CA TRP A 165 -8.42 -11.87 1.19
C TRP A 165 -9.72 -11.17 0.76
N TYR A 166 -10.74 -11.92 0.33
CA TYR A 166 -12.04 -11.36 -0.05
C TYR A 166 -12.78 -10.76 1.14
N SER A 167 -12.74 -11.40 2.30
CA SER A 167 -13.36 -10.90 3.52
C SER A 167 -12.79 -9.53 3.89
N ASN A 168 -11.47 -9.39 3.91
CA ASN A 168 -10.81 -8.14 4.22
C ASN A 168 -11.20 -7.01 3.25
N ILE A 169 -11.23 -7.28 1.95
CA ILE A 169 -11.66 -6.29 0.94
C ILE A 169 -13.10 -5.82 1.19
N ILE A 170 -14.01 -6.75 1.43
CA ILE A 170 -15.42 -6.43 1.72
C ILE A 170 -15.51 -5.59 3.00
N ASP A 171 -14.76 -5.93 4.03
CA ASP A 171 -14.74 -5.19 5.30
C ASP A 171 -14.21 -3.76 5.09
N TYR A 172 -13.16 -3.55 4.29
CA TYR A 172 -12.67 -2.21 3.94
C TYR A 172 -13.73 -1.39 3.21
N PHE A 173 -14.43 -1.97 2.22
CA PHE A 173 -15.49 -1.27 1.49
C PHE A 173 -16.70 -0.96 2.39
N GLN A 174 -17.07 -1.85 3.30
CA GLN A 174 -18.16 -1.61 4.24
C GLN A 174 -17.83 -0.51 5.27
N LEU A 175 -16.57 -0.41 5.68
CA LEU A 175 -16.15 0.55 6.69
C LEU A 175 -15.83 1.93 6.14
N PHE A 176 -15.15 1.98 4.98
CA PHE A 176 -14.57 3.22 4.46
C PHE A 176 -15.16 3.65 3.12
N GLY A 177 -16.18 2.93 2.65
CA GLY A 177 -16.88 3.22 1.40
C GLY A 177 -16.24 2.56 0.18
N ASN A 178 -17.02 2.51 -0.89
CA ASN A 178 -16.63 1.81 -2.12
C ASN A 178 -15.45 2.44 -2.85
N ASP A 179 -15.15 3.71 -2.57
CA ASP A 179 -14.05 4.45 -3.19
C ASP A 179 -12.72 4.35 -2.42
N CYS A 180 -12.68 3.58 -1.31
CA CYS A 180 -11.43 3.44 -0.56
C CYS A 180 -10.35 2.78 -1.42
N ASN A 181 -9.10 3.24 -1.27
CA ASN A 181 -7.97 2.69 -2.00
C ASN A 181 -7.46 1.43 -1.31
N ILE A 182 -7.31 0.37 -2.09
CA ILE A 182 -6.73 -0.90 -1.63
C ILE A 182 -5.53 -1.26 -2.48
N THR A 183 -4.55 -1.90 -1.88
CA THR A 183 -3.28 -2.31 -2.52
C THR A 183 -3.08 -3.83 -2.44
N ASN A 184 -1.97 -4.33 -2.95
CA ASN A 184 -1.64 -5.77 -3.03
C ASN A 184 -2.61 -6.60 -3.89
N ILE A 185 -3.24 -5.96 -4.88
CA ILE A 185 -4.19 -6.60 -5.80
C ILE A 185 -3.44 -7.18 -7.00
N MET A 186 -3.56 -8.48 -7.20
CA MET A 186 -3.02 -9.13 -8.38
C MET A 186 -3.81 -8.75 -9.63
N PRO A 187 -3.18 -8.64 -10.81
CA PRO A 187 -3.89 -8.32 -12.06
C PRO A 187 -5.08 -9.25 -12.37
N SER A 188 -4.98 -10.53 -11.98
CA SER A 188 -6.07 -11.50 -12.10
C SER A 188 -7.27 -11.22 -11.17
N GLN A 189 -7.08 -10.44 -10.11
CA GLN A 189 -8.08 -10.12 -9.11
C GLN A 189 -8.81 -8.81 -9.40
N VAL A 190 -8.24 -7.92 -10.23
CA VAL A 190 -8.83 -6.62 -10.55
C VAL A 190 -10.27 -6.76 -11.07
N MET A 191 -10.54 -7.76 -11.89
CA MET A 191 -11.88 -8.02 -12.44
C MET A 191 -12.91 -8.42 -11.36
N LEU A 192 -12.46 -8.79 -10.16
CA LEU A 192 -13.33 -9.12 -9.03
C LEU A 192 -13.53 -7.94 -8.08
N ILE A 193 -12.58 -7.02 -8.03
CA ILE A 193 -12.62 -5.86 -7.14
C ILE A 193 -13.72 -4.87 -7.56
N ASP A 194 -13.79 -4.57 -8.85
CA ASP A 194 -14.72 -3.57 -9.37
C ASP A 194 -16.19 -3.92 -9.06
N PRO A 195 -16.61 -5.15 -9.28
CA PRO A 195 -17.93 -5.61 -8.86
C PRO A 195 -18.15 -5.67 -7.34
N LEU A 196 -17.10 -5.98 -6.56
CA LEU A 196 -17.20 -5.91 -5.10
C LEU A 196 -17.44 -4.47 -4.63
N ARG A 197 -16.83 -3.48 -5.30
CA ARG A 197 -17.07 -2.05 -5.04
C ARG A 197 -18.52 -1.65 -5.35
N SER A 198 -19.03 -2.06 -6.49
CA SER A 198 -20.39 -1.68 -6.94
C SER A 198 -21.50 -2.44 -6.23
N GLY A 199 -21.18 -3.47 -5.46
CA GLY A 199 -22.19 -4.37 -4.87
C GLY A 199 -22.95 -5.16 -5.92
N ASP A 200 -22.43 -5.20 -7.16
CA ASP A 200 -23.06 -5.83 -8.31
C ASP A 200 -22.74 -7.33 -8.45
N ARG A 201 -23.46 -7.99 -9.30
CA ARG A 201 -23.52 -9.43 -9.59
C ARG A 201 -22.28 -10.33 -9.54
N PRO A 202 -21.03 -9.88 -9.61
CA PRO A 202 -19.91 -10.77 -9.33
C PRO A 202 -19.82 -11.19 -7.87
N ALA A 203 -20.50 -10.50 -6.96
CA ALA A 203 -20.78 -11.06 -5.66
C ALA A 203 -21.51 -12.41 -5.78
N ASP A 204 -22.44 -12.54 -6.73
CA ASP A 204 -23.15 -13.79 -6.97
C ASP A 204 -22.22 -14.87 -7.55
N ILE A 205 -21.30 -14.55 -8.45
CA ILE A 205 -20.26 -15.46 -8.94
C ILE A 205 -19.31 -15.89 -7.82
N LEU A 206 -18.92 -14.94 -6.95
CA LEU A 206 -18.12 -15.25 -5.76
C LEU A 206 -18.91 -16.15 -4.78
N PHE A 207 -20.19 -15.88 -4.55
CA PHE A 207 -21.03 -16.70 -3.69
C PHE A 207 -21.35 -18.08 -4.30
N GLU A 208 -21.41 -18.20 -5.62
CA GLU A 208 -21.48 -19.50 -6.30
C GLU A 208 -20.18 -20.30 -6.16
N ARG A 209 -19.04 -19.63 -6.28
CA ARG A 209 -17.72 -20.24 -6.17
C ARG A 209 -17.32 -20.52 -4.72
N TYR A 210 -17.76 -19.67 -3.80
CA TYR A 210 -17.49 -19.73 -2.37
C TYR A 210 -18.78 -19.55 -1.57
N PRO A 211 -19.60 -20.59 -1.42
CA PRO A 211 -20.92 -20.52 -0.77
C PRO A 211 -20.88 -19.99 0.67
N GLU A 212 -19.76 -20.19 1.36
CA GLU A 212 -19.54 -19.70 2.71
C GLU A 212 -19.53 -18.17 2.82
N LEU A 213 -19.17 -17.44 1.74
CA LEU A 213 -19.27 -15.98 1.70
C LEU A 213 -20.71 -15.47 1.71
N SER A 214 -21.67 -16.31 1.31
CA SER A 214 -23.08 -15.92 1.34
C SER A 214 -23.59 -15.61 2.75
N GLN A 215 -22.91 -16.11 3.79
CA GLN A 215 -23.22 -15.80 5.18
C GLN A 215 -22.89 -14.35 5.56
N LEU A 216 -22.04 -13.66 4.79
CA LEU A 216 -21.71 -12.25 4.99
C LEU A 216 -22.80 -11.30 4.46
N LYS A 217 -23.70 -11.78 3.57
CA LYS A 217 -24.84 -11.00 3.04
C LYS A 217 -25.83 -10.56 4.13
N ASN A 218 -25.80 -11.17 5.31
CA ASN A 218 -26.81 -11.00 6.35
C ASN A 218 -26.27 -10.36 7.63
N LYS A 219 -25.06 -9.81 7.59
CA LYS A 219 -24.47 -9.02 8.67
C LYS A 219 -24.45 -7.54 8.32
#